data_b753744199221c1bb2085ba286e97d66
#
_entry.id   b753744199221c1bb2085ba286e97d66
#
_cell.length_a   1.000
_cell.length_b   1.000
_cell.length_c   1.000
_cell.angle_alpha   90.00
_cell.angle_beta   90.00
_cell.angle_gamma   90.00
#
_symmetry.space_group_name_H-M   'P 1'
#
loop_
_entity.id
_entity.type
_entity.pdbx_description
1 polymer ?
#
loop_
_entity_poly.entity_id
_entity_poly.type
_entity_poly.pdbx_seq_one_letter_code
_entity_poly.pdbx_strand_id
1 'polypeptide(L)'
;MPSRSLPEPRCLWRGLRLHCCPPHGLTSPSANPVAKQTTSRLKTHAIGGFTLIELLVAISIMALMAVLSWRGLDGMARAQAQTSQRADEVLTLQAGLAQWKLDLDMLSKTPNVTPLEWDGRVLRITRRTAVVGDGLQVVAWSRRNDGSGQWLRWQSPVMRSFGAWTESWERASRWAQNASAEDRAREVLVSPLDDWQIFYFRGGAWSNPLSSAGAPVANAAGGVAQTAMPDGVRLVLSLPAGQALSGQMTMDWVSPSIASGKS
;
A
#
# COMPACT_ATOMS: atom_id res chain seq x y z
N MET A 1 -0.77 46.81 15.42
CA MET A 1 -1.92 46.53 16.32
C MET A 1 -3.04 45.90 15.50
N PRO A 2 -3.72 44.85 15.95
CA PRO A 2 -3.42 43.87 16.99
C PRO A 2 -3.24 42.44 16.45
N SER A 3 -2.54 41.65 17.22
CA SER A 3 -2.36 40.22 17.14
C SER A 3 -3.65 39.43 17.35
N ARG A 4 -3.91 38.39 16.54
CA ARG A 4 -4.93 37.38 16.83
C ARG A 4 -4.27 36.03 17.04
N SER A 5 -4.39 35.57 18.27
CA SER A 5 -4.01 34.26 18.79
C SER A 5 -4.82 33.12 18.18
N LEU A 6 -4.13 32.03 17.86
CA LEU A 6 -4.70 30.73 17.47
C LEU A 6 -5.27 30.01 18.70
N PRO A 7 -6.39 29.29 18.57
CA PRO A 7 -6.89 28.41 19.63
C PRO A 7 -6.23 27.04 19.61
N GLU A 8 -5.84 26.57 20.80
CA GLU A 8 -5.32 25.23 21.07
C GLU A 8 -6.39 24.14 20.90
N PRO A 9 -6.02 22.92 20.49
CA PRO A 9 -6.94 21.79 20.46
C PRO A 9 -7.14 21.19 21.85
N ARG A 10 -8.39 21.20 22.32
CA ARG A 10 -8.84 20.49 23.52
C ARG A 10 -8.91 18.99 23.26
N CYS A 11 -8.05 18.21 23.87
CA CYS A 11 -8.20 16.76 23.99
C CYS A 11 -9.34 16.39 24.94
N LEU A 12 -10.42 15.85 24.41
CA LEU A 12 -11.48 15.19 25.17
C LEU A 12 -11.11 13.72 25.40
N TRP A 13 -10.65 13.38 26.61
CA TRP A 13 -10.64 12.03 27.12
C TRP A 13 -11.87 11.80 27.99
N ARG A 14 -12.75 10.94 27.54
CA ARG A 14 -13.97 10.54 28.26
C ARG A 14 -13.76 9.11 28.79
N GLY A 15 -13.79 8.95 30.10
CA GLY A 15 -14.23 7.70 30.72
C GLY A 15 -13.22 6.89 31.49
N LEU A 16 -12.93 7.26 32.74
CA LEU A 16 -12.71 6.30 33.84
C LEU A 16 -13.18 6.95 35.14
N ARG A 17 -14.24 6.40 35.73
CA ARG A 17 -14.79 6.87 36.99
C ARG A 17 -13.90 6.41 38.16
N LEU A 18 -13.31 7.38 38.85
CA LEU A 18 -12.76 7.18 40.19
C LEU A 18 -13.86 7.51 41.19
N HIS A 19 -14.23 6.53 42.00
CA HIS A 19 -15.09 6.74 43.16
C HIS A 19 -14.31 7.43 44.28
N CYS A 20 -14.68 8.65 44.57
CA CYS A 20 -14.29 9.34 45.81
C CYS A 20 -15.24 8.90 46.94
N CYS A 21 -14.65 8.40 48.05
CA CYS A 21 -15.35 8.23 49.33
C CYS A 21 -15.37 9.56 50.08
N PRO A 22 -16.49 9.94 50.76
CA PRO A 22 -16.58 11.11 51.62
C PRO A 22 -16.12 10.82 53.05
N PRO A 23 -15.71 11.85 53.80
CA PRO A 23 -15.32 11.73 55.21
C PRO A 23 -16.53 11.88 56.15
N HIS A 24 -16.68 10.97 57.06
CA HIS A 24 -17.55 11.12 58.23
C HIS A 24 -16.68 10.84 59.47
N GLY A 25 -16.51 11.74 60.35
CA GLY A 25 -17.46 12.22 61.38
C GLY A 25 -17.00 11.71 62.70
N LEU A 26 -16.39 12.62 63.52
CA LEU A 26 -15.95 12.43 64.92
C LEU A 26 -17.13 12.13 65.83
N THR A 27 -17.03 11.08 66.70
CA THR A 27 -17.64 11.05 68.02
C THR A 27 -16.83 10.10 68.96
N SER A 28 -16.30 10.59 70.02
CA SER A 28 -15.84 9.90 71.27
C SER A 28 -16.94 9.97 72.32
N PRO A 29 -16.77 9.39 73.55
CA PRO A 29 -16.08 8.20 74.02
C PRO A 29 -17.02 7.32 74.87
N SER A 30 -16.66 6.07 75.22
CA SER A 30 -17.13 5.42 76.47
C SER A 30 -16.36 4.12 76.73
N ALA A 31 -15.83 4.13 77.97
CA ALA A 31 -15.66 3.02 78.92
C ALA A 31 -15.01 1.69 78.51
N ASN A 32 -13.87 1.42 79.13
CA ASN A 32 -13.24 0.11 79.30
C ASN A 32 -14.16 -0.97 79.90
N PRO A 33 -13.94 -2.25 79.45
CA PRO A 33 -13.62 -3.22 80.49
C PRO A 33 -12.34 -4.01 80.17
N VAL A 34 -11.67 -4.38 81.21
CA VAL A 34 -10.54 -5.28 81.37
C VAL A 34 -10.64 -6.51 80.47
N ALA A 35 -9.78 -6.62 79.47
CA ALA A 35 -9.63 -7.83 78.71
C ALA A 35 -8.38 -8.58 79.15
N LYS A 36 -8.62 -9.83 79.50
CA LYS A 36 -7.64 -10.86 79.77
C LYS A 36 -6.54 -10.90 78.71
N GLN A 37 -5.31 -10.79 79.14
CA GLN A 37 -4.14 -11.05 78.29
C GLN A 37 -4.11 -12.56 77.96
N THR A 38 -4.55 -12.92 76.80
CA THR A 38 -4.28 -14.23 76.21
C THR A 38 -2.89 -14.15 75.59
N THR A 39 -1.91 -14.70 76.20
CA THR A 39 -0.56 -14.89 75.68
C THR A 39 -0.64 -15.88 74.56
N SER A 40 -0.81 -15.37 73.34
CA SER A 40 -0.62 -16.16 72.09
C SER A 40 0.87 -16.48 72.00
N ARG A 41 1.22 -17.75 72.22
CA ARG A 41 2.55 -18.29 71.86
C ARG A 41 2.75 -18.09 70.39
N LEU A 42 3.59 -17.13 70.01
CA LEU A 42 4.16 -17.04 68.66
C LEU A 42 4.92 -18.35 68.42
N LYS A 43 4.38 -19.20 67.58
CA LYS A 43 5.13 -20.28 67.00
C LYS A 43 6.25 -19.67 66.21
N THR A 44 7.45 -19.69 66.72
CA THR A 44 8.68 -19.44 66.01
C THR A 44 8.77 -20.55 64.96
N HIS A 45 8.39 -20.23 63.69
CA HIS A 45 8.76 -21.08 62.57
C HIS A 45 10.28 -21.09 62.51
N ALA A 46 10.87 -22.24 62.77
CA ALA A 46 12.28 -22.47 62.53
C ALA A 46 12.55 -22.09 61.06
N ILE A 47 13.38 -21.07 60.87
CA ILE A 47 13.88 -20.72 59.52
C ILE A 47 14.83 -21.83 59.12
N GLY A 48 14.34 -22.83 58.41
CA GLY A 48 15.17 -23.87 57.78
C GLY A 48 16.09 -23.19 56.79
N GLY A 49 17.40 -23.29 56.98
CA GLY A 49 18.40 -22.81 56.02
C GLY A 49 18.24 -23.54 54.68
N PHE A 50 18.29 -22.81 53.59
CA PHE A 50 18.27 -23.39 52.22
C PHE A 50 19.46 -24.30 52.02
N THR A 51 19.22 -25.48 51.50
CA THR A 51 20.29 -26.39 51.09
C THR A 51 20.93 -25.91 49.80
N LEU A 52 22.24 -26.14 49.61
CA LEU A 52 22.98 -25.75 48.43
C LEU A 52 22.37 -26.40 47.14
N ILE A 53 21.85 -27.64 47.28
CA ILE A 53 21.21 -28.34 46.16
C ILE A 53 19.87 -27.69 45.75
N GLU A 54 19.10 -27.19 46.70
CA GLU A 54 17.84 -26.50 46.46
C GLU A 54 18.05 -25.18 45.67
N LEU A 55 19.12 -24.45 46.02
CA LEU A 55 19.53 -23.25 45.25
C LEU A 55 19.96 -23.62 43.82
N LEU A 56 20.76 -24.70 43.64
CA LEU A 56 21.20 -25.14 42.31
C LEU A 56 20.04 -25.56 41.44
N VAL A 57 19.07 -26.30 41.99
CA VAL A 57 17.87 -26.71 41.25
C VAL A 57 17.01 -25.49 40.88
N ALA A 58 16.82 -24.57 41.80
CA ALA A 58 16.07 -23.34 41.54
C ALA A 58 16.69 -22.50 40.40
N ILE A 59 18.02 -22.30 40.43
CA ILE A 59 18.73 -21.57 39.35
C ILE A 59 18.63 -22.31 38.03
N SER A 60 18.75 -23.64 38.05
CA SER A 60 18.64 -24.47 36.83
C SER A 60 17.25 -24.35 36.18
N ILE A 61 16.18 -24.38 36.99
CA ILE A 61 14.81 -24.20 36.52
C ILE A 61 14.60 -22.78 35.96
N MET A 62 15.10 -21.75 36.67
CA MET A 62 15.01 -20.36 36.18
C MET A 62 15.77 -20.19 34.86
N ALA A 63 16.97 -20.75 34.72
CA ALA A 63 17.74 -20.70 33.50
C ALA A 63 16.98 -21.38 32.33
N LEU A 64 16.38 -22.54 32.59
CA LEU A 64 15.58 -23.26 31.58
C LEU A 64 14.37 -22.43 31.13
N MET A 65 13.64 -21.86 32.08
CA MET A 65 12.50 -20.97 31.80
C MET A 65 12.92 -19.72 31.01
N ALA A 66 14.06 -19.10 31.35
CA ALA A 66 14.59 -17.95 30.63
C ALA A 66 14.90 -18.30 29.16
N VAL A 67 15.54 -19.47 28.91
CA VAL A 67 15.85 -19.94 27.55
C VAL A 67 14.57 -20.23 26.75
N LEU A 68 13.58 -20.86 27.36
CA LEU A 68 12.30 -21.16 26.69
C LEU A 68 11.52 -19.86 26.38
N SER A 69 11.50 -18.90 27.29
CA SER A 69 10.89 -17.61 27.10
C SER A 69 11.56 -16.83 25.96
N TRP A 70 12.89 -16.81 25.93
CA TRP A 70 13.67 -16.18 24.86
C TRP A 70 13.35 -16.79 23.48
N ARG A 71 13.34 -18.13 23.39
CA ARG A 71 12.99 -18.83 22.15
C ARG A 71 11.56 -18.52 21.69
N GLY A 72 10.63 -18.41 22.61
CA GLY A 72 9.25 -18.03 22.30
C GLY A 72 9.15 -16.62 21.73
N LEU A 73 9.83 -15.65 22.35
CA LEU A 73 9.87 -14.25 21.86
C LEU A 73 10.56 -14.14 20.49
N ASP A 74 11.68 -14.83 20.29
CA ASP A 74 12.38 -14.83 19.00
C ASP A 74 11.50 -15.43 17.88
N GLY A 75 10.77 -16.53 18.18
CA GLY A 75 9.80 -17.11 17.24
C GLY A 75 8.67 -16.13 16.88
N MET A 76 8.11 -15.43 17.85
CA MET A 76 7.07 -14.41 17.63
C MET A 76 7.60 -13.24 16.79
N ALA A 77 8.81 -12.75 17.08
CA ALA A 77 9.43 -11.66 16.34
C ALA A 77 9.65 -12.02 14.87
N ARG A 78 10.12 -13.24 14.58
CA ARG A 78 10.28 -13.73 13.20
C ARG A 78 8.93 -13.88 12.48
N ALA A 79 7.92 -14.44 13.14
CA ALA A 79 6.58 -14.57 12.57
C ALA A 79 5.96 -13.20 12.25
N GLN A 80 6.15 -12.22 13.14
CA GLN A 80 5.69 -10.85 12.93
C GLN A 80 6.40 -10.21 11.73
N ALA A 81 7.73 -10.34 11.63
CA ALA A 81 8.50 -9.80 10.50
C ALA A 81 8.04 -10.38 9.17
N GLN A 82 7.80 -11.70 9.09
CA GLN A 82 7.28 -12.34 7.88
C GLN A 82 5.87 -11.87 7.52
N THR A 83 5.00 -11.71 8.53
CA THR A 83 3.64 -11.20 8.29
C THR A 83 3.66 -9.77 7.80
N SER A 84 4.48 -8.91 8.39
CA SER A 84 4.66 -7.51 7.96
C SER A 84 5.18 -7.44 6.52
N GLN A 85 6.21 -8.21 6.19
CA GLN A 85 6.74 -8.25 4.82
C GLN A 85 5.67 -8.63 3.79
N ARG A 86 4.88 -9.69 4.07
CA ARG A 86 3.79 -10.11 3.18
C ARG A 86 2.70 -9.05 3.05
N ALA A 87 2.38 -8.36 4.14
CA ALA A 87 1.42 -7.26 4.11
C ALA A 87 1.94 -6.09 3.25
N ASP A 88 3.21 -5.73 3.37
CA ASP A 88 3.85 -4.67 2.58
C ASP A 88 3.86 -5.00 1.09
N GLU A 89 4.13 -6.26 0.71
CA GLU A 89 4.06 -6.72 -0.68
C GLU A 89 2.64 -6.56 -1.26
N VAL A 90 1.61 -6.96 -0.51
CA VAL A 90 0.20 -6.81 -0.93
C VAL A 90 -0.18 -5.34 -1.07
N LEU A 91 0.16 -4.51 -0.09
CA LEU A 91 -0.14 -3.08 -0.11
C LEU A 91 0.55 -2.37 -1.28
N THR A 92 1.79 -2.73 -1.58
CA THR A 92 2.55 -2.16 -2.71
C THR A 92 1.88 -2.51 -4.04
N LEU A 93 1.48 -3.78 -4.23
CA LEU A 93 0.75 -4.18 -5.43
C LEU A 93 -0.61 -3.49 -5.54
N GLN A 94 -1.37 -3.39 -4.45
CA GLN A 94 -2.65 -2.68 -4.42
C GLN A 94 -2.49 -1.19 -4.79
N ALA A 95 -1.46 -0.52 -4.25
CA ALA A 95 -1.17 0.86 -4.59
C ALA A 95 -0.82 1.02 -6.08
N GLY A 96 -0.05 0.07 -6.63
CA GLY A 96 0.27 0.04 -8.06
C GLY A 96 -0.97 -0.13 -8.95
N LEU A 97 -1.86 -1.06 -8.60
CA LEU A 97 -3.12 -1.28 -9.32
C LEU A 97 -4.06 -0.07 -9.23
N ALA A 98 -4.15 0.56 -8.06
CA ALA A 98 -4.91 1.79 -7.90
C ALA A 98 -4.34 2.94 -8.74
N GLN A 99 -3.01 3.07 -8.80
CA GLN A 99 -2.34 4.05 -9.65
C GLN A 99 -2.56 3.77 -11.14
N TRP A 100 -2.51 2.50 -11.57
CA TRP A 100 -2.80 2.10 -12.94
C TRP A 100 -4.23 2.49 -13.33
N LYS A 101 -5.20 2.20 -12.47
CA LYS A 101 -6.59 2.61 -12.67
C LYS A 101 -6.74 4.13 -12.76
N LEU A 102 -6.10 4.87 -11.86
CA LEU A 102 -6.12 6.33 -11.84
C LEU A 102 -5.52 6.93 -13.11
N ASP A 103 -4.42 6.35 -13.63
CA ASP A 103 -3.82 6.81 -14.88
C ASP A 103 -4.79 6.67 -16.07
N LEU A 104 -5.59 5.59 -16.10
CA LEU A 104 -6.63 5.38 -17.11
C LEU A 104 -7.86 6.27 -16.89
N ASP A 105 -8.30 6.49 -15.64
CA ASP A 105 -9.42 7.38 -15.33
C ASP A 105 -9.13 8.84 -15.74
N MET A 106 -7.86 9.23 -15.72
CA MET A 106 -7.38 10.56 -16.08
C MET A 106 -7.00 10.72 -17.55
N LEU A 107 -7.31 9.74 -18.42
CA LEU A 107 -7.04 9.80 -19.85
C LEU A 107 -7.48 11.14 -20.45
N SER A 108 -6.59 11.71 -21.27
CA SER A 108 -6.86 12.95 -21.98
C SER A 108 -7.66 12.67 -23.26
N LYS A 109 -8.69 13.48 -23.51
CA LYS A 109 -9.44 13.51 -24.77
C LYS A 109 -9.03 14.70 -25.64
N THR A 110 -7.85 15.29 -25.39
CA THR A 110 -7.35 16.42 -26.17
C THR A 110 -7.14 16.03 -27.64
N PRO A 111 -7.62 16.81 -28.61
CA PRO A 111 -7.37 16.57 -30.02
C PRO A 111 -5.88 16.51 -30.34
N ASN A 112 -5.50 15.75 -31.35
CA ASN A 112 -4.13 15.59 -31.88
C ASN A 112 -3.11 14.94 -30.93
N VAL A 113 -3.51 14.45 -29.76
CA VAL A 113 -2.64 13.61 -28.92
C VAL A 113 -3.21 12.19 -28.83
N THR A 114 -2.32 11.19 -28.82
CA THR A 114 -2.73 9.79 -28.64
C THR A 114 -3.06 9.58 -27.14
N PRO A 115 -4.29 9.23 -26.79
CA PRO A 115 -4.67 9.05 -25.40
C PRO A 115 -4.07 7.79 -24.80
N LEU A 116 -4.06 6.69 -25.54
CA LEU A 116 -3.65 5.36 -25.08
C LEU A 116 -3.07 4.56 -26.24
N GLU A 117 -1.94 3.89 -26.00
CA GLU A 117 -1.33 2.98 -26.98
C GLU A 117 -0.56 1.86 -26.26
N TRP A 118 -0.74 0.65 -26.80
CA TRP A 118 0.03 -0.53 -26.43
C TRP A 118 0.84 -1.01 -27.64
N ASP A 119 2.16 -1.09 -27.51
CA ASP A 119 3.07 -1.53 -28.57
C ASP A 119 3.61 -2.97 -28.39
N GLY A 120 3.06 -3.72 -27.42
CA GLY A 120 3.53 -5.07 -27.07
C GLY A 120 4.55 -5.09 -25.94
N ARG A 121 5.11 -3.93 -25.56
CA ARG A 121 6.13 -3.79 -24.50
C ARG A 121 5.78 -2.72 -23.49
N VAL A 122 5.29 -1.58 -23.94
CA VAL A 122 4.92 -0.46 -23.08
C VAL A 122 3.48 -0.02 -23.35
N LEU A 123 2.74 0.18 -22.27
CA LEU A 123 1.46 0.87 -22.30
C LEU A 123 1.72 2.35 -22.07
N ARG A 124 1.49 3.19 -23.08
CA ARG A 124 1.63 4.64 -23.01
C ARG A 124 0.28 5.30 -22.85
N ILE A 125 0.19 6.24 -21.94
CA ILE A 125 -1.04 6.92 -21.54
C ILE A 125 -0.79 8.43 -21.56
N THR A 126 -1.57 9.20 -22.31
CA THR A 126 -1.63 10.65 -22.14
C THR A 126 -2.73 10.98 -21.14
N ARG A 127 -2.36 11.52 -19.98
CA ARG A 127 -3.31 11.86 -18.93
C ARG A 127 -3.31 13.36 -18.62
N ARG A 128 -4.43 13.84 -18.07
CA ARG A 128 -4.51 15.17 -17.47
C ARG A 128 -3.80 15.18 -16.12
N THR A 129 -3.24 16.32 -15.74
CA THR A 129 -2.71 16.51 -14.39
C THR A 129 -3.85 16.59 -13.36
N ALA A 130 -3.54 16.41 -12.09
CA ALA A 130 -4.51 16.52 -11.00
C ALA A 130 -5.02 17.97 -10.85
N VAL A 131 -4.21 18.97 -11.24
CA VAL A 131 -4.61 20.38 -11.24
C VAL A 131 -5.21 20.71 -12.60
N VAL A 132 -6.47 21.15 -12.59
CA VAL A 132 -7.19 21.53 -13.82
C VAL A 132 -6.48 22.68 -14.50
N GLY A 133 -6.19 22.53 -15.81
CA GLY A 133 -5.52 23.56 -16.61
C GLY A 133 -3.99 23.56 -16.52
N ASP A 134 -3.38 22.72 -15.70
CA ASP A 134 -1.91 22.68 -15.55
C ASP A 134 -1.19 22.01 -16.73
N GLY A 135 -1.88 21.21 -17.53
CA GLY A 135 -1.36 20.58 -18.76
C GLY A 135 -1.56 19.06 -18.82
N LEU A 136 -0.76 18.42 -19.64
CA LEU A 136 -0.78 16.97 -19.86
C LEU A 136 0.50 16.32 -19.33
N GLN A 137 0.43 15.03 -19.07
CA GLN A 137 1.57 14.18 -18.76
C GLN A 137 1.47 12.88 -19.58
N VAL A 138 2.62 12.37 -19.99
CA VAL A 138 2.74 11.01 -20.49
C VAL A 138 3.14 10.11 -19.33
N VAL A 139 2.38 9.05 -19.15
CA VAL A 139 2.70 7.96 -18.23
C VAL A 139 2.94 6.71 -19.05
N ALA A 140 3.91 5.92 -18.66
CA ALA A 140 4.24 4.67 -19.30
C ALA A 140 4.35 3.55 -18.28
N TRP A 141 3.76 2.41 -18.60
CA TRP A 141 3.85 1.17 -17.83
C TRP A 141 4.57 0.12 -18.64
N SER A 142 5.56 -0.53 -18.08
CA SER A 142 6.32 -1.56 -18.77
C SER A 142 6.81 -2.62 -17.80
N ARG A 143 7.19 -3.78 -18.37
CA ARG A 143 7.90 -4.82 -17.65
C ARG A 143 9.35 -4.87 -18.15
N ARG A 144 10.30 -4.85 -17.21
CA ARG A 144 11.73 -5.00 -17.50
C ARG A 144 12.26 -6.29 -16.92
N ASN A 145 13.14 -6.96 -17.66
CA ASN A 145 13.80 -8.22 -17.27
C ASN A 145 15.25 -7.94 -16.86
N ASP A 146 15.45 -7.22 -15.77
CA ASP A 146 16.78 -7.04 -15.19
C ASP A 146 16.97 -8.06 -14.05
N GLY A 147 17.29 -9.32 -14.41
CA GLY A 147 17.44 -10.44 -13.47
C GLY A 147 16.11 -11.08 -13.06
N SER A 148 15.30 -10.42 -12.28
CA SER A 148 13.90 -10.76 -12.02
C SER A 148 12.99 -9.78 -12.75
N GLY A 149 11.88 -10.25 -13.31
CA GLY A 149 10.91 -9.37 -13.98
C GLY A 149 10.39 -8.29 -13.03
N GLN A 150 10.30 -7.05 -13.50
CA GLN A 150 9.88 -5.90 -12.71
C GLN A 150 8.78 -5.13 -13.42
N TRP A 151 7.69 -4.86 -12.73
CA TRP A 151 6.64 -3.98 -13.22
C TRP A 151 6.97 -2.54 -12.83
N LEU A 152 7.12 -1.68 -13.84
CA LEU A 152 7.64 -0.33 -13.71
C LEU A 152 6.63 0.68 -14.24
N ARG A 153 6.56 1.83 -13.58
CA ARG A 153 5.83 3.01 -14.01
C ARG A 153 6.78 4.18 -14.20
N TRP A 154 6.72 4.84 -15.35
CA TRP A 154 7.44 6.06 -15.65
C TRP A 154 6.48 7.22 -15.89
N GLN A 155 6.91 8.45 -15.61
CA GLN A 155 6.09 9.64 -15.79
C GLN A 155 6.92 10.80 -16.31
N SER A 156 6.40 11.51 -17.34
CA SER A 156 7.01 12.74 -17.87
C SER A 156 6.80 13.93 -16.94
N PRO A 157 7.55 15.03 -17.11
CA PRO A 157 7.14 16.35 -16.63
C PRO A 157 5.76 16.75 -17.18
N VAL A 158 5.18 17.79 -16.58
CA VAL A 158 3.96 18.44 -17.09
C VAL A 158 4.27 19.17 -18.40
N MET A 159 3.44 18.97 -19.41
CA MET A 159 3.62 19.53 -20.74
C MET A 159 2.45 20.43 -21.12
N ARG A 160 2.75 21.53 -21.82
CA ARG A 160 1.78 22.49 -22.31
C ARG A 160 1.84 22.73 -23.83
N SER A 161 2.75 22.06 -24.53
CA SER A 161 2.90 22.13 -25.97
C SER A 161 2.88 20.77 -26.62
N PHE A 162 2.45 20.71 -27.89
CA PHE A 162 2.44 19.48 -28.68
C PHE A 162 3.85 18.92 -28.90
N GLY A 163 4.86 19.78 -29.13
CA GLY A 163 6.25 19.34 -29.29
C GLY A 163 6.79 18.65 -28.04
N ALA A 164 6.53 19.20 -26.85
CA ALA A 164 6.92 18.57 -25.59
C ALA A 164 6.19 17.25 -25.35
N TRP A 165 4.94 17.15 -25.79
CA TRP A 165 4.19 15.90 -25.74
C TRP A 165 4.82 14.84 -26.65
N THR A 166 5.11 15.16 -27.91
CA THR A 166 5.74 14.25 -28.88
C THR A 166 7.05 13.72 -28.36
N GLU A 167 7.92 14.60 -27.85
CA GLU A 167 9.20 14.21 -27.26
C GLU A 167 9.04 13.24 -26.07
N SER A 168 8.08 13.54 -25.18
CA SER A 168 7.82 12.71 -24.00
C SER A 168 7.18 11.36 -24.38
N TRP A 169 6.35 11.33 -25.45
CA TRP A 169 5.76 10.12 -25.97
C TRP A 169 6.78 9.15 -26.56
N GLU A 170 7.73 9.69 -27.31
CA GLU A 170 8.85 8.90 -27.84
C GLU A 170 9.83 8.49 -26.74
N ARG A 171 10.10 9.39 -25.77
CA ARG A 171 10.94 9.09 -24.63
C ARG A 171 10.36 7.91 -23.81
N ALA A 172 9.06 7.84 -23.62
CA ALA A 172 8.40 6.73 -22.93
C ALA A 172 8.65 5.37 -23.64
N SER A 173 8.64 5.34 -24.98
CA SER A 173 8.96 4.13 -25.74
C SER A 173 10.44 3.75 -25.59
N ARG A 174 11.35 4.73 -25.68
CA ARG A 174 12.80 4.49 -25.48
C ARG A 174 13.11 4.02 -24.04
N TRP A 175 12.45 4.61 -23.04
CA TRP A 175 12.58 4.19 -21.65
C TRP A 175 12.26 2.70 -21.45
N ALA A 176 11.21 2.21 -22.05
CA ALA A 176 10.85 0.79 -21.95
C ALA A 176 11.86 -0.16 -22.61
N GLN A 177 12.65 0.34 -23.57
CA GLN A 177 13.67 -0.44 -24.28
C GLN A 177 15.04 -0.33 -23.63
N ASN A 178 15.46 0.91 -23.34
CA ASN A 178 16.77 1.23 -22.78
C ASN A 178 16.69 2.54 -21.99
N ALA A 179 16.42 2.44 -20.71
CA ALA A 179 16.25 3.59 -19.82
C ALA A 179 17.58 4.33 -19.59
N SER A 180 17.62 5.64 -19.87
CA SER A 180 18.73 6.51 -19.47
C SER A 180 18.78 6.69 -17.94
N ALA A 181 19.87 7.24 -17.42
CA ALA A 181 19.97 7.57 -16.00
C ALA A 181 18.89 8.58 -15.55
N GLU A 182 18.55 9.56 -16.42
CA GLU A 182 17.48 10.52 -16.17
C GLU A 182 16.10 9.86 -16.15
N ASP A 183 15.86 8.89 -17.05
CA ASP A 183 14.61 8.17 -17.12
C ASP A 183 14.43 7.26 -15.89
N ARG A 184 15.50 6.63 -15.42
CA ARG A 184 15.49 5.83 -14.19
C ARG A 184 15.20 6.67 -12.94
N ALA A 185 15.59 7.92 -12.90
CA ALA A 185 15.21 8.83 -11.80
C ALA A 185 13.72 9.18 -11.78
N ARG A 186 12.98 8.90 -12.85
CA ARG A 186 11.54 9.16 -13.01
C ARG A 186 10.68 7.90 -13.02
N GLU A 187 11.31 6.74 -12.90
CA GLU A 187 10.60 5.47 -12.82
C GLU A 187 10.36 5.06 -11.37
N VAL A 188 9.29 4.32 -11.17
CA VAL A 188 8.93 3.71 -9.89
C VAL A 188 8.79 2.21 -10.12
N LEU A 189 9.50 1.43 -9.32
CA LEU A 189 9.28 0.00 -9.21
C LEU A 189 7.97 -0.24 -8.46
N VAL A 190 7.04 -0.94 -9.08
CA VAL A 190 5.72 -1.24 -8.51
C VAL A 190 5.73 -2.60 -7.83
N SER A 191 6.09 -3.65 -8.56
CA SER A 191 6.17 -5.00 -8.01
C SER A 191 7.03 -5.90 -8.89
N PRO A 192 7.56 -7.01 -8.36
CA PRO A 192 8.07 -8.10 -9.17
C PRO A 192 6.96 -8.69 -10.07
N LEU A 193 7.29 -9.09 -11.31
CA LEU A 193 6.32 -9.52 -12.29
C LEU A 193 6.96 -10.47 -13.32
N ASP A 194 6.42 -11.68 -13.48
CA ASP A 194 6.93 -12.65 -14.45
C ASP A 194 6.48 -12.32 -15.89
N ASP A 195 5.22 -11.94 -16.05
CA ASP A 195 4.65 -11.56 -17.33
C ASP A 195 3.45 -10.64 -17.18
N TRP A 196 3.10 -9.92 -18.24
CA TRP A 196 1.89 -9.14 -18.31
C TRP A 196 1.32 -9.06 -19.72
N GLN A 197 0.00 -8.91 -19.80
CA GLN A 197 -0.72 -8.82 -21.08
C GLN A 197 -1.78 -7.72 -20.98
N ILE A 198 -1.98 -7.03 -22.10
CA ILE A 198 -3.01 -6.00 -22.24
C ILE A 198 -4.01 -6.46 -23.31
N PHE A 199 -5.29 -6.32 -22.99
CA PHE A 199 -6.39 -6.53 -23.95
C PHE A 199 -7.27 -5.29 -23.97
N TYR A 200 -7.81 -4.98 -25.14
CA TYR A 200 -8.78 -3.91 -25.33
C TYR A 200 -10.17 -4.48 -25.56
N PHE A 201 -11.15 -3.88 -24.92
CA PHE A 201 -12.56 -4.17 -25.18
C PHE A 201 -13.05 -3.21 -26.26
N ARG A 202 -13.48 -3.76 -27.39
CA ARG A 202 -14.02 -3.02 -28.54
C ARG A 202 -15.10 -3.86 -29.22
N GLY A 203 -16.21 -3.24 -29.60
CA GLY A 203 -17.28 -3.93 -30.34
C GLY A 203 -17.85 -5.15 -29.61
N GLY A 204 -17.88 -5.14 -28.28
CA GLY A 204 -18.44 -6.22 -27.46
C GLY A 204 -17.49 -7.38 -27.15
N ALA A 205 -16.21 -7.33 -27.56
CA ALA A 205 -15.24 -8.40 -27.36
C ALA A 205 -13.88 -7.88 -26.84
N TRP A 206 -13.19 -8.72 -26.05
CA TRP A 206 -11.79 -8.51 -25.69
C TRP A 206 -10.88 -8.99 -26.83
N SER A 207 -9.95 -8.15 -27.24
CA SER A 207 -8.98 -8.45 -28.30
C SER A 207 -7.59 -7.98 -27.94
N ASN A 208 -6.58 -8.66 -28.52
CA ASN A 208 -5.21 -8.16 -28.41
C ASN A 208 -5.10 -6.84 -29.21
N PRO A 209 -4.59 -5.74 -28.59
CA PRO A 209 -4.48 -4.45 -29.28
C PRO A 209 -3.61 -4.46 -30.53
N LEU A 210 -2.68 -5.43 -30.64
CA LEU A 210 -1.78 -5.59 -31.78
C LEU A 210 -2.37 -6.42 -32.93
N SER A 211 -3.58 -6.98 -32.73
CA SER A 211 -4.23 -7.74 -33.81
C SER A 211 -4.87 -6.81 -34.84
N SER A 212 -4.92 -7.24 -36.11
CA SER A 212 -5.55 -6.51 -37.19
C SER A 212 -7.03 -6.19 -36.98
N ALA A 213 -7.73 -6.93 -36.12
CA ALA A 213 -9.10 -6.66 -35.71
C ALA A 213 -9.27 -5.34 -34.91
N GLY A 214 -8.18 -4.74 -34.45
CA GLY A 214 -8.14 -3.44 -33.77
C GLY A 214 -7.51 -2.33 -34.61
N ALA A 215 -7.23 -2.57 -35.90
CA ALA A 215 -6.62 -1.56 -36.78
C ALA A 215 -7.51 -0.31 -36.89
N PRO A 216 -6.91 0.89 -36.92
CA PRO A 216 -7.68 2.13 -37.13
C PRO A 216 -8.48 2.06 -38.40
N VAL A 217 -9.79 2.32 -38.34
CA VAL A 217 -10.61 2.51 -39.53
C VAL A 217 -10.12 3.83 -40.12
N ALA A 218 -9.50 3.76 -41.30
CA ALA A 218 -9.10 4.94 -42.03
C ALA A 218 -10.36 5.77 -42.32
N ASN A 219 -10.45 6.95 -41.73
CA ASN A 219 -11.51 7.88 -42.07
C ASN A 219 -11.31 8.34 -43.52
N ALA A 220 -12.36 8.26 -44.32
CA ALA A 220 -12.38 8.63 -45.76
C ALA A 220 -12.01 10.11 -46.03
N ALA A 221 -11.65 10.89 -45.01
CA ALA A 221 -11.35 12.32 -45.11
C ALA A 221 -9.84 12.67 -45.00
N GLY A 222 -8.92 11.70 -45.17
CA GLY A 222 -7.48 12.00 -45.24
C GLY A 222 -6.84 12.49 -43.92
N GLY A 223 -7.55 12.42 -42.80
CA GLY A 223 -7.00 12.69 -41.46
C GLY A 223 -6.19 11.52 -40.93
N VAL A 224 -5.14 11.80 -40.14
CA VAL A 224 -4.38 10.79 -39.38
C VAL A 224 -5.40 9.93 -38.65
N ALA A 225 -5.44 8.62 -38.94
CA ALA A 225 -6.37 7.69 -38.32
C ALA A 225 -6.14 7.67 -36.83
N GLN A 226 -6.96 8.38 -36.07
CA GLN A 226 -6.96 8.26 -34.63
C GLN A 226 -7.47 6.87 -34.27
N THR A 227 -6.61 6.07 -33.68
CA THR A 227 -7.01 4.77 -33.13
C THR A 227 -8.16 5.01 -32.14
N ALA A 228 -9.35 4.49 -32.47
CA ALA A 228 -10.51 4.66 -31.59
C ALA A 228 -10.17 4.16 -30.18
N MET A 229 -10.46 5.01 -29.20
CA MET A 229 -10.22 4.67 -27.79
C MET A 229 -11.01 3.40 -27.42
N PRO A 230 -10.41 2.42 -26.76
CA PRO A 230 -11.15 1.23 -26.35
C PRO A 230 -12.19 1.56 -25.26
N ASP A 231 -13.26 0.80 -25.26
CA ASP A 231 -14.33 0.86 -24.27
C ASP A 231 -13.87 0.36 -22.89
N GLY A 232 -12.86 -0.52 -22.88
CA GLY A 232 -12.23 -1.04 -21.69
C GLY A 232 -10.81 -1.53 -21.95
N VAL A 233 -10.05 -1.65 -20.87
CA VAL A 233 -8.68 -2.17 -20.87
C VAL A 233 -8.58 -3.26 -19.81
N ARG A 234 -8.15 -4.45 -20.21
CA ARG A 234 -7.84 -5.56 -19.30
C ARG A 234 -6.35 -5.67 -19.12
N LEU A 235 -5.93 -5.67 -17.89
CA LEU A 235 -4.59 -5.97 -17.43
C LEU A 235 -4.55 -7.39 -16.87
N VAL A 236 -3.68 -8.23 -17.40
CA VAL A 236 -3.41 -9.56 -16.87
C VAL A 236 -1.96 -9.59 -16.39
N LEU A 237 -1.75 -9.86 -15.11
CA LEU A 237 -0.45 -9.93 -14.49
C LEU A 237 -0.15 -11.37 -14.09
N SER A 238 1.06 -11.87 -14.36
CA SER A 238 1.58 -13.13 -13.85
C SER A 238 2.59 -12.83 -12.73
N LEU A 239 2.16 -13.05 -11.49
CA LEU A 239 2.96 -12.76 -10.31
C LEU A 239 3.88 -13.95 -9.99
N PRO A 240 5.16 -13.72 -9.64
CA PRO A 240 6.12 -14.79 -9.36
C PRO A 240 5.75 -15.58 -8.12
N ALA A 241 6.19 -16.83 -8.09
CA ALA A 241 6.05 -17.70 -6.92
C ALA A 241 6.88 -17.18 -5.74
N GLY A 242 6.42 -17.49 -4.52
CA GLY A 242 7.15 -17.12 -3.29
C GLY A 242 6.81 -15.76 -2.70
N GLN A 243 5.98 -14.97 -3.36
CA GLN A 243 5.43 -13.72 -2.82
C GLN A 243 4.12 -13.95 -2.05
N ALA A 244 3.65 -12.91 -1.35
CA ALA A 244 2.37 -12.94 -0.64
C ALA A 244 1.18 -13.23 -1.56
N LEU A 245 1.23 -12.74 -2.79
CA LEU A 245 0.32 -13.08 -3.89
C LEU A 245 1.14 -13.66 -5.04
N SER A 246 0.67 -14.75 -5.63
CA SER A 246 1.32 -15.44 -6.75
C SER A 246 0.29 -15.96 -7.73
N GLY A 247 0.73 -16.22 -8.98
CA GLY A 247 -0.14 -16.69 -10.04
C GLY A 247 -0.75 -15.57 -10.88
N GLN A 248 -1.82 -15.85 -11.61
CA GLN A 248 -2.41 -14.91 -12.55
C GLN A 248 -3.47 -14.03 -11.87
N MET A 249 -3.36 -12.73 -12.08
CA MET A 249 -4.33 -11.72 -11.64
C MET A 249 -4.86 -10.94 -12.84
N THR A 250 -6.15 -10.69 -12.88
CA THR A 250 -6.79 -9.91 -13.94
C THR A 250 -7.48 -8.68 -13.33
N MET A 251 -7.29 -7.53 -13.97
CA MET A 251 -7.96 -6.29 -13.62
C MET A 251 -8.55 -5.63 -14.86
N ASP A 252 -9.83 -5.32 -14.80
CA ASP A 252 -10.55 -4.65 -15.88
C ASP A 252 -10.79 -3.17 -15.53
N TRP A 253 -10.52 -2.31 -16.48
CA TRP A 253 -10.92 -0.92 -16.48
C TRP A 253 -11.96 -0.67 -17.56
N VAL A 254 -13.03 0.03 -17.26
CA VAL A 254 -14.09 0.43 -18.21
C VAL A 254 -14.09 1.94 -18.31
N SER A 255 -14.16 2.44 -19.54
CA SER A 255 -14.17 3.87 -19.82
C SER A 255 -15.39 4.55 -19.14
N PRO A 256 -15.19 5.61 -18.34
CA PRO A 256 -16.29 6.31 -17.68
C PRO A 256 -17.35 6.86 -18.64
N SER A 257 -16.98 7.13 -19.91
CA SER A 257 -17.91 7.62 -20.93
C SER A 257 -18.96 6.60 -21.36
N ILE A 258 -18.75 5.32 -21.12
CA ILE A 258 -19.73 4.25 -21.41
C ILE A 258 -20.63 3.97 -20.23
N ALA A 259 -20.09 4.10 -19.02
CA ALA A 259 -20.85 3.91 -17.79
C ALA A 259 -21.99 4.95 -17.64
N SER A 260 -21.85 6.14 -18.22
CA SER A 260 -22.84 7.22 -18.16
C SER A 260 -23.91 7.15 -19.29
N GLY A 261 -23.80 6.21 -20.24
CA GLY A 261 -24.73 6.06 -21.37
C GLY A 261 -25.81 4.97 -21.22
N LYS A 262 -25.87 4.30 -20.07
CA LYS A 262 -26.91 3.31 -19.74
C LYS A 262 -27.72 3.77 -18.52
N SER A 263 -28.51 4.81 -18.70
CA SER A 263 -29.62 5.13 -17.79
C SER A 263 -30.88 5.37 -18.62
#